data_a8cd918c151e72829e0ab239cfec803f
#
_entry.id   a8cd918c151e72829e0ab239cfec803f
#
_cell.length_a   1.000
_cell.length_b   1.000
_cell.length_c   1.000
_cell.angle_alpha   90.00
_cell.angle_beta   90.00
_cell.angle_gamma   90.00
#
_symmetry.space_group_name_H-M   'P 1'
#
loop_
_entity.id
_entity.type
_entity.pdbx_description
1 polymer ?
#
loop_
_entity_poly.entity_id
_entity_poly.type
_entity_poly.pdbx_seq_one_letter_code
_entity_poly.pdbx_strand_id
1 'polypeptide(L)'
;MTQDTAYDTVQKYHRAWTSGDIDSAMSYVADDIACRAPGVDLEGKDAYRGFIGGFAPMLTGFGDIAEFIDGDRVALFYYPQTATTSITPAAEFFTVKDARIAESVLIFDRLSYGPPEQA
;
A
#
# COMPACT_ATOMS: atom_id res chain seq x y z
N MET A 1 -8.62 22.91 -6.12
CA MET A 1 -8.22 22.71 -5.88
C MET A 1 -7.92 21.83 -5.15
N THR A 2 -7.99 21.48 -4.73
CA THR A 2 -7.52 20.59 -3.71
C THR A 2 -8.39 19.39 -3.45
N GLN A 3 -9.45 19.23 -4.14
CA GLN A 3 -10.26 18.05 -3.92
C GLN A 3 -9.52 16.77 -4.32
N ASP A 4 -8.46 16.88 -5.09
CA ASP A 4 -7.70 15.70 -5.49
C ASP A 4 -6.48 15.47 -4.62
N THR A 5 -6.34 16.19 -3.51
CA THR A 5 -5.15 16.09 -2.68
C THR A 5 -4.94 14.69 -2.13
N ALA A 6 -6.02 14.04 -1.68
CA ALA A 6 -5.90 12.69 -1.15
C ALA A 6 -5.46 11.72 -2.24
N TYR A 7 -6.06 11.82 -3.41
CA TYR A 7 -5.71 10.98 -4.53
C TYR A 7 -4.25 11.19 -4.93
N ASP A 8 -3.81 12.43 -5.03
CA ASP A 8 -2.43 12.74 -5.39
C ASP A 8 -1.45 12.14 -4.39
N THR A 9 -1.74 12.28 -3.10
CA THR A 9 -0.90 11.74 -2.06
C THR A 9 -0.77 10.22 -2.20
N VAL A 10 -1.89 9.54 -2.38
CA VAL A 10 -1.89 8.08 -2.50
C VAL A 10 -1.17 7.64 -3.77
N GLN A 11 -1.37 8.35 -4.88
CA GLN A 11 -0.70 8.00 -6.13
C GLN A 11 0.82 8.14 -6.01
N LYS A 12 1.28 9.22 -5.41
CA LYS A 12 2.71 9.42 -5.21
C LYS A 12 3.30 8.35 -4.31
N TYR A 13 2.58 8.03 -3.23
CA TYR A 13 2.99 6.98 -2.32
C TYR A 13 3.09 5.64 -3.06
N HIS A 14 2.04 5.30 -3.80
CA HIS A 14 1.96 3.99 -4.46
C HIS A 14 3.07 3.85 -5.51
N ARG A 15 3.30 4.88 -6.31
CA ARG A 15 4.37 4.83 -7.30
C ARG A 15 5.74 4.70 -6.65
N ALA A 16 5.93 5.38 -5.52
CA ALA A 16 7.23 5.34 -4.85
C ALA A 16 7.52 3.94 -4.33
N TRP A 17 6.59 3.35 -3.55
CA TRP A 17 6.90 2.05 -2.96
C TRP A 17 6.95 0.94 -4.00
N THR A 18 6.11 0.99 -5.04
CA THR A 18 6.13 -0.05 -6.07
C THR A 18 7.35 0.03 -6.96
N SER A 19 8.02 1.18 -6.97
CA SER A 19 9.30 1.31 -7.69
C SER A 19 10.49 1.04 -6.79
N GLY A 20 10.26 0.74 -5.51
CA GLY A 20 11.34 0.43 -4.58
C GLY A 20 11.87 1.62 -3.81
N ASP A 21 11.30 2.81 -4.00
CA ASP A 21 11.76 4.02 -3.33
C ASP A 21 10.98 4.20 -2.02
N ILE A 22 11.37 3.42 -1.02
CA ILE A 22 10.64 3.39 0.24
C ILE A 22 10.77 4.71 1.01
N ASP A 23 11.93 5.36 0.92
CA ASP A 23 12.10 6.65 1.60
C ASP A 23 11.12 7.69 1.10
N SER A 24 10.97 7.80 -0.23
CA SER A 24 9.99 8.72 -0.80
C SER A 24 8.56 8.33 -0.41
N ALA A 25 8.27 7.02 -0.42
CA ALA A 25 6.94 6.55 -0.04
C ALA A 25 6.60 6.98 1.37
N MET A 26 7.54 6.85 2.30
CA MET A 26 7.28 7.19 3.70
C MET A 26 7.07 8.69 3.91
N SER A 27 7.55 9.52 3.00
CA SER A 27 7.31 10.96 3.12
C SER A 27 5.83 11.34 2.97
N TYR A 28 5.03 10.43 2.42
CA TYR A 28 3.58 10.63 2.27
C TYR A 28 2.77 9.94 3.37
N VAL A 29 3.43 9.43 4.40
CA VAL A 29 2.81 8.64 5.45
C VAL A 29 2.92 9.38 6.77
N ALA A 30 1.82 9.41 7.53
CA ALA A 30 1.82 10.05 8.84
C ALA A 30 2.66 9.25 9.83
N ASP A 31 3.26 9.96 10.79
CA ASP A 31 4.09 9.30 11.80
C ASP A 31 3.29 8.29 12.62
N ASP A 32 2.02 8.56 12.84
CA ASP A 32 1.15 7.72 13.67
C ASP A 32 0.19 6.88 12.83
N ILE A 33 0.56 6.53 11.61
CA ILE A 33 -0.29 5.74 10.74
C ILE A 33 -0.75 4.46 11.45
N ALA A 34 -2.01 4.10 11.22
CA ALA A 34 -2.57 2.83 11.66
C ALA A 34 -2.87 2.01 10.40
N CYS A 35 -2.33 0.81 10.33
CA CYS A 35 -2.52 -0.05 9.16
C CYS A 35 -3.05 -1.41 9.61
N ARG A 36 -4.07 -1.87 8.89
CA ARG A 36 -4.58 -3.22 9.10
C ARG A 36 -4.28 -4.04 7.87
N ALA A 37 -3.54 -5.12 8.07
CA ALA A 37 -3.16 -6.02 7.00
C ALA A 37 -3.58 -7.44 7.38
N PRO A 38 -3.58 -8.38 6.44
CA PRO A 38 -4.00 -9.74 6.76
C PRO A 38 -3.13 -10.32 7.88
N GLY A 39 -3.78 -10.60 9.01
CA GLY A 39 -3.11 -11.22 10.14
C GLY A 39 -2.27 -10.32 11.00
N VAL A 40 -2.22 -9.01 10.74
CA VAL A 40 -1.39 -8.13 11.55
C VAL A 40 -1.92 -6.70 11.52
N ASP A 41 -1.86 -6.04 12.66
CA ASP A 41 -2.13 -4.61 12.76
C ASP A 41 -0.80 -3.91 12.99
N LEU A 42 -0.55 -2.85 12.25
CA LEU A 42 0.70 -2.10 12.34
C LEU A 42 0.39 -0.69 12.86
N GLU A 43 1.17 -0.24 13.82
CA GLU A 43 1.00 1.08 14.40
C GLU A 43 2.30 1.86 14.26
N GLY A 44 2.20 3.02 13.63
CA GLY A 44 3.33 3.90 13.46
C GLY A 44 4.08 3.69 12.16
N LYS A 45 4.78 4.75 11.76
CA LYS A 45 5.46 4.75 10.47
C LYS A 45 6.57 3.70 10.39
N ASP A 46 7.30 3.48 11.47
CA ASP A 46 8.41 2.54 11.42
C ASP A 46 7.93 1.11 11.16
N ALA A 47 6.85 0.70 11.81
CA ALA A 47 6.29 -0.63 11.60
C ALA A 47 5.75 -0.76 10.18
N TYR A 48 5.08 0.28 9.71
CA TYR A 48 4.53 0.28 8.36
C TYR A 48 5.65 0.24 7.31
N ARG A 49 6.71 1.01 7.54
CA ARG A 49 7.88 1.01 6.65
C ARG A 49 8.49 -0.37 6.54
N GLY A 50 8.63 -1.06 7.68
CA GLY A 50 9.18 -2.40 7.67
C GLY A 50 8.35 -3.38 6.86
N PHE A 51 7.04 -3.27 6.99
CA PHE A 51 6.12 -4.15 6.27
C PHE A 51 6.20 -3.91 4.75
N ILE A 52 6.07 -2.66 4.33
CA ILE A 52 6.10 -2.31 2.91
C ILE A 52 7.49 -2.57 2.33
N GLY A 53 8.53 -2.23 3.07
CA GLY A 53 9.91 -2.43 2.63
C GLY A 53 10.27 -3.89 2.46
N GLY A 54 9.63 -4.76 3.25
CA GLY A 54 9.83 -6.19 3.10
C GLY A 54 9.15 -6.77 1.88
N PHE A 55 8.04 -6.16 1.47
CA PHE A 55 7.29 -6.66 0.32
C PHE A 55 7.80 -6.09 -1.01
N ALA A 56 8.21 -4.83 -1.02
CA ALA A 56 8.58 -4.14 -2.26
C ALA A 56 9.60 -4.88 -3.09
N PRO A 57 10.67 -5.46 -2.52
CA PRO A 57 11.65 -6.18 -3.34
C PRO A 57 11.11 -7.41 -4.03
N MET A 58 9.95 -7.91 -3.60
CA MET A 58 9.34 -9.09 -4.21
C MET A 58 8.55 -8.74 -5.47
N LEU A 59 8.25 -7.47 -5.67
CA LEU A 59 7.45 -7.07 -6.83
C LEU A 59 8.26 -7.14 -8.11
N THR A 60 7.65 -7.71 -9.14
CA THR A 60 8.20 -7.67 -10.49
C THR A 60 7.41 -6.69 -11.36
N GLY A 61 6.28 -6.20 -10.85
CA GLY A 61 5.44 -5.25 -11.53
C GLY A 61 4.06 -5.23 -10.90
N PHE A 62 3.15 -4.49 -11.50
CA PHE A 62 1.75 -4.55 -11.06
C PHE A 62 0.85 -4.11 -12.20
N GLY A 63 -0.39 -4.59 -12.17
CA GLY A 63 -1.41 -4.20 -13.12
C GLY A 63 -2.57 -3.54 -12.40
N ASP A 64 -3.02 -2.41 -12.91
CA ASP A 64 -4.13 -1.68 -12.30
C ASP A 64 -5.45 -2.35 -12.60
N ILE A 65 -6.36 -2.33 -11.61
CA ILE A 65 -7.74 -2.78 -11.82
C ILE A 65 -8.67 -1.58 -11.78
N ALA A 66 -8.70 -0.85 -10.67
CA ALA A 66 -9.61 0.27 -10.49
C ALA A 66 -9.18 1.15 -9.33
N GLU A 67 -9.63 2.39 -9.35
CA GLU A 67 -9.38 3.35 -8.28
C GLU A 67 -10.68 4.05 -7.95
N PHE A 68 -10.92 4.29 -6.68
CA PHE A 68 -12.11 4.99 -6.23
C PHE A 68 -11.72 6.05 -5.22
N ILE A 69 -12.32 7.22 -5.35
CA ILE A 69 -12.02 8.37 -4.51
C ILE A 69 -13.30 8.87 -3.88
N ASP A 70 -13.26 9.08 -2.58
CA ASP A 70 -14.37 9.65 -1.83
C ASP A 70 -13.80 10.64 -0.83
N GLY A 71 -13.64 11.90 -1.25
CA GLY A 71 -13.09 12.94 -0.40
C GLY A 71 -11.66 12.64 0.01
N ASP A 72 -11.45 12.40 1.29
CA ASP A 72 -10.13 12.10 1.83
C ASP A 72 -9.83 10.60 1.86
N ARG A 73 -10.67 9.79 1.23
CA ARG A 73 -10.49 8.35 1.18
C ARG A 73 -10.26 7.89 -0.25
N VAL A 74 -9.30 6.97 -0.42
CA VAL A 74 -8.92 6.46 -1.72
C VAL A 74 -8.77 4.95 -1.63
N ALA A 75 -9.37 4.23 -2.57
CA ALA A 75 -9.22 2.78 -2.65
C ALA A 75 -8.54 2.44 -3.97
N LEU A 76 -7.53 1.59 -3.90
CA LEU A 76 -6.82 1.08 -5.08
C LEU A 76 -7.04 -0.42 -5.16
N PHE A 77 -7.36 -0.90 -6.36
CA PHE A 77 -7.47 -2.32 -6.64
C PHE A 77 -6.50 -2.63 -7.75
N TYR A 78 -5.62 -3.61 -7.54
CA TYR A 78 -4.58 -3.89 -8.50
C TYR A 78 -4.08 -5.33 -8.37
N TYR A 79 -3.23 -5.74 -9.30
CA TYR A 79 -2.58 -7.05 -9.27
C TYR A 79 -1.10 -6.83 -8.95
N PRO A 80 -0.68 -7.03 -7.70
CA PRO A 80 0.75 -7.04 -7.42
C PRO A 80 1.36 -8.27 -8.06
N GLN A 81 2.42 -8.09 -8.81
CA GLN A 81 3.05 -9.19 -9.52
C GLN A 81 4.37 -9.53 -8.85
N THR A 82 4.53 -10.81 -8.56
CA THR A 82 5.74 -11.34 -7.94
C THR A 82 6.16 -12.59 -8.71
N ALA A 83 7.17 -13.28 -8.23
CA ALA A 83 7.60 -14.49 -8.88
C ALA A 83 6.50 -15.56 -8.90
N THR A 84 5.56 -15.52 -7.95
CA THR A 84 4.52 -16.56 -7.83
C THR A 84 3.11 -16.05 -8.10
N THR A 85 2.93 -14.74 -8.31
CA THR A 85 1.59 -14.19 -8.53
C THR A 85 1.60 -13.27 -9.74
N SER A 86 0.53 -13.25 -10.51
CA SER A 86 0.37 -12.29 -11.59
C SER A 86 -1.08 -11.83 -11.71
N ILE A 87 -2.03 -12.64 -11.26
CA ILE A 87 -3.45 -12.32 -11.37
C ILE A 87 -4.18 -12.42 -10.04
N THR A 88 -3.45 -12.33 -8.94
CA THR A 88 -4.05 -12.36 -7.60
C THR A 88 -4.32 -10.94 -7.16
N PRO A 89 -5.59 -10.52 -7.08
CA PRO A 89 -5.89 -9.12 -6.80
C PRO A 89 -5.61 -8.73 -5.36
N ALA A 90 -5.31 -7.46 -5.18
CA ALA A 90 -5.17 -6.86 -3.86
C ALA A 90 -5.93 -5.54 -3.84
N ALA A 91 -6.27 -5.10 -2.65
CA ALA A 91 -6.93 -3.83 -2.44
C ALA A 91 -6.24 -3.09 -1.32
N GLU A 92 -6.11 -1.77 -1.47
CA GLU A 92 -5.61 -0.89 -0.42
C GLU A 92 -6.59 0.26 -0.27
N PHE A 93 -6.98 0.53 0.97
CA PHE A 93 -7.92 1.59 1.26
C PHE A 93 -7.23 2.57 2.21
N PHE A 94 -7.18 3.83 1.82
CA PHE A 94 -6.42 4.85 2.53
C PHE A 94 -7.30 5.97 3.02
N THR A 95 -6.99 6.50 4.20
CA THR A 95 -7.53 7.76 4.67
C THR A 95 -6.38 8.74 4.76
N VAL A 96 -6.53 9.91 4.13
CA VAL A 96 -5.48 10.91 4.06
C VAL A 96 -5.88 12.11 4.91
N LYS A 97 -4.96 12.59 5.74
CA LYS A 97 -5.15 13.80 6.56
C LYS A 97 -3.91 14.65 6.44
N ASP A 98 -4.10 15.93 6.18
CA ASP A 98 -2.99 16.88 6.07
C ASP A 98 -1.94 16.40 5.06
N ALA A 99 -2.43 15.89 3.93
CA ALA A 99 -1.59 15.42 2.83
C ALA A 99 -0.69 14.25 3.22
N ARG A 100 -1.10 13.46 4.23
CA ARG A 100 -0.38 12.26 4.63
C ARG A 100 -1.35 11.12 4.88
N ILE A 101 -0.91 9.92 4.58
CA ILE A 101 -1.73 8.72 4.79
C ILE A 101 -1.76 8.44 6.29
N ALA A 102 -2.94 8.58 6.89
CA ALA A 102 -3.12 8.37 8.32
C ALA A 102 -3.63 6.98 8.64
N GLU A 103 -4.36 6.36 7.72
CA GLU A 103 -4.89 5.02 7.90
C GLU A 103 -4.79 4.26 6.61
N SER A 104 -4.54 2.97 6.72
CA SER A 104 -4.45 2.07 5.58
C SER A 104 -5.08 0.74 5.96
N VAL A 105 -5.88 0.18 5.04
CA VAL A 105 -6.38 -1.19 5.17
C VAL A 105 -5.92 -1.92 3.92
N LEU A 106 -5.17 -3.00 4.12
CA LEU A 106 -4.60 -3.77 3.04
C LEU A 106 -5.26 -5.14 3.00
N ILE A 107 -5.77 -5.52 1.85
CA ILE A 107 -6.50 -6.78 1.68
C ILE A 107 -5.88 -7.57 0.56
N PHE A 108 -5.40 -8.77 0.88
CA PHE A 108 -4.87 -9.68 -0.14
C PHE A 108 -4.83 -11.07 0.44
N ASP A 109 -4.70 -12.06 -0.44
CA ASP A 109 -4.59 -13.45 -0.02
C ASP A 109 -3.13 -13.75 0.33
N ARG A 110 -2.85 -13.80 1.61
CA ARG A 110 -1.49 -14.01 2.11
C ARG A 110 -0.82 -15.25 1.56
N LEU A 111 -1.58 -16.31 1.41
CA LEU A 111 -1.00 -17.58 0.96
C LEU A 111 -0.54 -17.51 -0.49
N SER A 112 -1.23 -16.72 -1.31
CA SER A 112 -0.85 -16.58 -2.71
C SER A 112 0.49 -15.88 -2.89
N TYR A 113 0.88 -15.03 -1.93
CA TYR A 113 2.12 -14.27 -2.03
C TYR A 113 3.30 -14.96 -1.38
N GLY A 114 3.23 -16.25 -1.31
CA GLY A 114 4.35 -17.00 -0.83
C GLY A 114 4.23 -17.29 0.64
N PRO A 115 3.89 -18.50 0.98
CA PRO A 115 3.97 -18.92 2.35
C PRO A 115 5.42 -18.84 2.73
N PRO A 116 5.63 -18.41 3.80
CA PRO A 116 6.96 -18.26 4.27
C PRO A 116 7.62 -19.60 4.26
N GLU A 117 7.86 -19.99 4.26
CA GLU A 117 8.35 -20.95 4.33
C GLU A 117 8.17 -22.02 4.20
N GLN A 118 7.88 -22.13 4.03
CA GLN A 118 7.64 -22.95 3.89
C GLN A 118 8.43 -23.62 3.97
N ALA A 119 8.80 -23.45 4.32
CA ALA A 119 9.36 -24.03 4.37
C ALA A 119 9.39 -24.78 4.58
#